data_c79cba9eaed6f473effda75bb5febe6c
#
_entry.id   c79cba9eaed6f473effda75bb5febe6c
#
_cell.length_a   1.000
_cell.length_b   1.000
_cell.length_c   1.000
_cell.angle_alpha   90.00
_cell.angle_beta   90.00
_cell.angle_gamma   90.00
#
_symmetry.space_group_name_H-M   'P 1'
#
loop_
_entity.id
_entity.type
_entity.pdbx_description
1 polymer ?
#
loop_
_entity_poly.entity_id
_entity_poly.type
_entity_poly.pdbx_seq_one_letter_code
_entity_poly.pdbx_strand_id
1 'polypeptide(L)'
;MSLSIGIVGLPNVGKSTLFNALTNNNILAANYPFATIEPNTGIVPVPDERLNVLAKMYHAEKIIPATVTFVDIAGLVAGASKGEGLGNKFLANIRQCDAIVHIVRAFESDDIVHVENIIDPKRDIDTINTELILADLQTLETRLARLAKEAKANPKASAIKNRLEVLAEKLRAGTPINEISGVDPDDIADLHLLTAKPVIYVFNVNEETLASEDKKQSLRNLVPYARSLFICAKLEDEIKGLNPSDTLELLQSYDVPEAGLTQMIRAAYDLLGLQSYLTAGPKEVRAWTIHQGWTAPQAAGVIHTDFEKGFIAAQVVNYDDLVAAGSEANARAAGKIRTEGKTYVMQPDDVVEFRFNVSK
;
A
#
# COMPACT_ATOMS: atom_id res chain seq x y z
N MET A 1 10.78 1.62 10.42
CA MET A 1 10.28 2.73 9.58
C MET A 1 8.88 2.33 9.14
N SER A 2 7.92 3.24 9.16
CA SER A 2 6.59 2.97 8.63
C SER A 2 6.70 2.92 7.10
N LEU A 3 6.19 1.85 6.47
CA LEU A 3 6.11 1.74 5.03
C LEU A 3 5.18 2.81 4.47
N SER A 4 5.54 3.38 3.33
CA SER A 4 4.83 4.49 2.72
C SER A 4 4.53 4.25 1.24
N ILE A 5 3.41 4.84 0.79
CA ILE A 5 2.92 4.72 -0.58
C ILE A 5 2.89 6.10 -1.21
N GLY A 6 3.60 6.26 -2.32
CA GLY A 6 3.56 7.49 -3.09
C GLY A 6 2.35 7.54 -4.02
N ILE A 7 1.54 8.59 -3.90
CA ILE A 7 0.47 8.86 -4.85
C ILE A 7 1.03 9.69 -5.99
N VAL A 8 1.02 9.15 -7.20
CA VAL A 8 1.50 9.80 -8.41
C VAL A 8 0.40 9.96 -9.45
N GLY A 9 0.56 10.88 -10.36
CA GLY A 9 -0.36 11.12 -11.47
C GLY A 9 -0.04 12.45 -12.15
N LEU A 10 -0.52 12.62 -13.37
CA LEU A 10 -0.43 13.88 -14.08
C LEU A 10 -1.23 14.98 -13.38
N PRO A 11 -1.01 16.26 -13.67
CA PRO A 11 -1.87 17.32 -13.16
C PRO A 11 -3.34 17.12 -13.58
N ASN A 12 -4.27 17.53 -12.71
CA ASN A 12 -5.72 17.52 -12.96
C ASN A 12 -6.36 16.13 -13.15
N VAL A 13 -5.71 15.06 -12.67
CA VAL A 13 -6.29 13.69 -12.67
C VAL A 13 -7.17 13.39 -11.45
N GLY A 14 -7.30 14.34 -10.51
CA GLY A 14 -8.03 14.14 -9.24
C GLY A 14 -7.15 13.70 -8.08
N LYS A 15 -5.82 13.74 -8.22
CA LYS A 15 -4.86 13.27 -7.20
C LYS A 15 -5.06 13.96 -5.84
N SER A 16 -5.06 15.30 -5.81
CA SER A 16 -5.22 16.06 -4.56
C SER A 16 -6.62 15.91 -3.97
N THR A 17 -7.66 15.75 -4.79
CA THR A 17 -9.03 15.47 -4.33
C THR A 17 -9.08 14.14 -3.60
N LEU A 18 -8.53 13.08 -4.19
CA LEU A 18 -8.47 11.75 -3.56
C LEU A 18 -7.57 11.74 -2.32
N PHE A 19 -6.40 12.40 -2.35
CA PHE A 19 -5.54 12.51 -1.19
C PHE A 19 -6.22 13.24 -0.03
N ASN A 20 -6.90 14.36 -0.31
CA ASN A 20 -7.65 15.11 0.70
C ASN A 20 -8.83 14.28 1.25
N ALA A 21 -9.52 13.52 0.39
CA ALA A 21 -10.58 12.63 0.83
C ALA A 21 -10.05 11.52 1.74
N LEU A 22 -8.90 10.92 1.42
CA LEU A 22 -8.22 9.95 2.27
C LEU A 22 -7.82 10.50 3.64
N THR A 23 -7.28 11.71 3.67
CA THR A 23 -6.69 12.30 4.89
C THR A 23 -7.69 13.06 5.73
N ASN A 24 -8.67 13.75 5.13
CA ASN A 24 -9.70 14.52 5.85
C ASN A 24 -10.80 13.64 6.49
N ASN A 25 -11.01 12.41 6.01
CA ASN A 25 -11.89 11.46 6.67
C ASN A 25 -11.31 10.92 7.99
N ASN A 26 -10.09 11.30 8.36
CA ASN A 26 -9.32 10.73 9.47
C ASN A 26 -9.10 11.72 10.63
N ILE A 27 -10.18 12.24 11.20
CA ILE A 27 -10.13 12.99 12.48
C ILE A 27 -9.50 12.15 13.62
N LEU A 28 -9.43 10.82 13.46
CA LEU A 28 -8.79 9.90 14.41
C LEU A 28 -7.25 9.93 14.37
N ALA A 29 -6.62 10.47 13.33
CA ALA A 29 -5.16 10.56 13.22
C ALA A 29 -4.54 11.50 14.27
N ALA A 30 -5.30 12.46 14.82
CA ALA A 30 -4.85 13.38 15.87
C ALA A 30 -4.52 12.70 17.22
N ASN A 31 -4.92 11.45 17.42
CA ASN A 31 -4.71 10.70 18.66
C ASN A 31 -3.52 9.72 18.63
N TYR A 32 -2.74 9.68 17.55
CA TYR A 32 -1.54 8.84 17.48
C TYR A 32 -0.34 9.56 18.10
N PRO A 33 0.26 9.04 19.17
CA PRO A 33 1.30 9.71 19.95
C PRO A 33 2.66 9.76 19.26
N PHE A 34 2.84 9.85 18.01
CA PHE A 34 4.12 10.03 17.28
C PHE A 34 3.92 10.46 15.81
N ALA A 35 2.73 10.99 15.46
CA ALA A 35 2.51 11.51 14.12
C ALA A 35 3.21 12.87 13.94
N THR A 36 4.45 12.87 13.51
CA THR A 36 5.06 14.06 12.92
C THR A 36 4.37 14.26 11.57
N ILE A 37 3.52 15.29 11.46
CA ILE A 37 2.85 15.62 10.20
C ILE A 37 3.88 16.29 9.31
N GLU A 38 4.52 15.50 8.44
CA GLU A 38 5.29 16.07 7.33
C GLU A 38 4.32 16.63 6.27
N PRO A 39 4.66 17.76 5.63
CA PRO A 39 3.83 18.29 4.55
C PRO A 39 3.60 17.21 3.48
N ASN A 40 2.37 17.06 3.02
CA ASN A 40 1.95 16.08 2.01
C ASN A 40 2.02 14.61 2.44
N THR A 41 2.03 14.32 3.74
CA THR A 41 1.96 12.95 4.26
C THR A 41 0.68 12.76 5.05
N GLY A 42 -0.04 11.67 4.76
CA GLY A 42 -1.28 11.29 5.45
C GLY A 42 -1.18 9.89 6.04
N ILE A 43 -1.45 9.76 7.35
CA ILE A 43 -1.58 8.46 8.02
C ILE A 43 -3.05 8.08 8.01
N VAL A 44 -3.38 6.96 7.38
CA VAL A 44 -4.74 6.53 7.11
C VAL A 44 -5.00 5.21 7.82
N PRO A 45 -6.06 5.09 8.65
CA PRO A 45 -6.44 3.83 9.25
C PRO A 45 -6.93 2.83 8.20
N VAL A 46 -6.53 1.58 8.38
CA VAL A 46 -7.02 0.46 7.56
C VAL A 46 -8.38 0.04 8.10
N PRO A 47 -9.45 0.10 7.28
CA PRO A 47 -10.78 -0.30 7.71
C PRO A 47 -10.83 -1.79 8.07
N ASP A 48 -11.24 -2.10 9.31
CA ASP A 48 -11.33 -3.46 9.84
C ASP A 48 -12.52 -3.59 10.81
N GLU A 49 -13.62 -4.13 10.33
CA GLU A 49 -14.85 -4.31 11.10
C GLU A 49 -14.69 -5.28 12.29
N ARG A 50 -13.70 -6.16 12.24
CA ARG A 50 -13.42 -7.11 13.35
C ARG A 50 -13.11 -6.39 14.65
N LEU A 51 -12.49 -5.21 14.56
CA LEU A 51 -12.18 -4.39 15.74
C LEU A 51 -13.44 -3.93 16.46
N ASN A 52 -14.48 -3.54 15.74
CA ASN A 52 -15.75 -3.11 16.32
C ASN A 52 -16.47 -4.25 17.03
N VAL A 53 -16.44 -5.46 16.46
CA VAL A 53 -17.03 -6.65 17.05
C VAL A 53 -16.29 -7.05 18.34
N LEU A 54 -14.94 -7.10 18.29
CA LEU A 54 -14.13 -7.40 19.46
C LEU A 54 -14.28 -6.34 20.55
N ALA A 55 -14.34 -5.06 20.19
CA ALA A 55 -14.52 -3.98 21.17
C ALA A 55 -15.84 -4.12 21.94
N LYS A 56 -16.92 -4.50 21.28
CA LYS A 56 -18.19 -4.81 21.93
C LYS A 56 -18.09 -6.02 22.84
N MET A 57 -17.42 -7.09 22.38
CA MET A 57 -17.26 -8.34 23.13
C MET A 57 -16.43 -8.17 24.42
N TYR A 58 -15.36 -7.38 24.34
CA TYR A 58 -14.46 -7.13 25.49
C TYR A 58 -14.79 -5.88 26.29
N HIS A 59 -15.85 -5.13 25.90
CA HIS A 59 -16.20 -3.81 26.46
C HIS A 59 -15.00 -2.86 26.48
N ALA A 60 -14.26 -2.83 25.36
CA ALA A 60 -13.01 -2.09 25.25
C ALA A 60 -13.21 -0.58 25.27
N GLU A 61 -12.33 0.12 26.01
CA GLU A 61 -12.35 1.58 26.11
C GLU A 61 -11.85 2.26 24.81
N LYS A 62 -10.96 1.57 24.06
CA LYS A 62 -10.31 2.12 22.86
C LYS A 62 -10.25 1.10 21.72
N ILE A 63 -10.39 1.61 20.50
CA ILE A 63 -10.17 0.87 19.26
C ILE A 63 -9.00 1.50 18.52
N ILE A 64 -7.98 0.72 18.18
CA ILE A 64 -6.78 1.20 17.49
C ILE A 64 -6.59 0.38 16.22
N PRO A 65 -6.96 0.90 15.03
CA PRO A 65 -6.76 0.22 13.76
C PRO A 65 -5.28 0.20 13.35
N ALA A 66 -4.93 -0.70 12.44
CA ALA A 66 -3.70 -0.61 11.68
C ALA A 66 -3.70 0.65 10.80
N THR A 67 -2.53 1.12 10.40
CA THR A 67 -2.42 2.32 9.57
C THR A 67 -1.49 2.10 8.38
N VAL A 68 -1.73 2.85 7.32
CA VAL A 68 -0.85 2.96 6.15
C VAL A 68 -0.54 4.44 5.92
N THR A 69 0.67 4.73 5.47
CA THR A 69 1.12 6.10 5.20
C THR A 69 1.04 6.37 3.70
N PHE A 70 0.29 7.40 3.31
CA PHE A 70 0.25 7.92 1.95
C PHE A 70 1.05 9.21 1.86
N VAL A 71 1.77 9.39 0.75
CA VAL A 71 2.55 10.59 0.44
C VAL A 71 2.03 11.19 -0.85
N ASP A 72 1.49 12.42 -0.78
CA ASP A 72 1.11 13.14 -1.99
C ASP A 72 2.34 13.67 -2.69
N ILE A 73 2.66 13.08 -3.84
CA ILE A 73 3.80 13.48 -4.65
C ILE A 73 3.30 14.45 -5.72
N ALA A 74 3.85 15.68 -5.72
CA ALA A 74 3.46 16.71 -6.67
C ALA A 74 3.51 16.19 -8.12
N GLY A 75 2.50 16.58 -8.93
CA GLY A 75 2.32 16.01 -10.27
C GLY A 75 3.54 16.13 -11.17
N LEU A 76 3.78 15.09 -11.96
CA LEU A 76 4.81 15.03 -12.98
C LEU A 76 4.37 15.84 -14.22
N VAL A 77 5.31 16.56 -14.83
CA VAL A 77 5.21 17.05 -16.20
C VAL A 77 6.21 16.30 -17.07
N ALA A 78 5.88 16.04 -18.32
CA ALA A 78 6.80 15.39 -19.26
C ALA A 78 8.17 16.11 -19.30
N GLY A 79 9.26 15.34 -19.35
CA GLY A 79 10.63 15.87 -19.32
C GLY A 79 11.23 16.05 -17.92
N ALA A 80 10.60 15.53 -16.87
CA ALA A 80 11.06 15.65 -15.50
C ALA A 80 12.41 14.96 -15.25
N SER A 81 12.72 13.89 -15.97
CA SER A 81 14.00 13.18 -15.89
C SER A 81 15.17 13.95 -16.51
N LYS A 82 14.91 14.91 -17.38
CA LYS A 82 15.89 15.73 -18.07
C LYS A 82 16.00 17.17 -17.52
N GLY A 83 15.04 17.56 -16.63
CA GLY A 83 14.92 18.91 -16.11
C GLY A 83 15.68 19.14 -14.81
N GLU A 84 16.19 20.36 -14.63
CA GLU A 84 16.68 20.84 -13.34
C GLU A 84 15.48 21.23 -12.45
N GLY A 85 15.44 20.78 -11.19
CA GLY A 85 14.52 21.29 -10.16
C GLY A 85 13.34 20.39 -9.80
N LEU A 86 12.11 20.67 -10.23
CA LEU A 86 10.89 20.01 -9.75
C LEU A 86 10.79 18.51 -10.10
N GLY A 87 11.27 18.11 -11.29
CA GLY A 87 11.27 16.72 -11.72
C GLY A 87 12.17 15.84 -10.85
N ASN A 88 13.37 16.32 -10.50
CA ASN A 88 14.28 15.59 -9.62
C ASN A 88 13.71 15.43 -8.21
N LYS A 89 12.98 16.42 -7.68
CA LYS A 89 12.28 16.31 -6.40
C LYS A 89 11.17 15.27 -6.45
N PHE A 90 10.40 15.23 -7.53
CA PHE A 90 9.38 14.21 -7.76
C PHE A 90 9.96 12.79 -7.71
N LEU A 91 11.01 12.54 -8.49
CA LEU A 91 11.68 11.24 -8.52
C LEU A 91 12.32 10.87 -7.17
N ALA A 92 12.87 11.84 -6.45
CA ALA A 92 13.44 11.64 -5.12
C ALA A 92 12.37 11.26 -4.10
N ASN A 93 11.18 11.88 -4.15
CA ASN A 93 10.06 11.53 -3.27
C ASN A 93 9.55 10.11 -3.56
N ILE A 94 9.42 9.71 -4.84
CA ILE A 94 9.04 8.33 -5.18
C ILE A 94 10.09 7.33 -4.66
N ARG A 95 11.38 7.66 -4.72
CA ARG A 95 12.43 6.76 -4.21
C ARG A 95 12.29 6.43 -2.74
N GLN A 96 11.79 7.37 -1.95
CA GLN A 96 11.57 7.20 -0.50
C GLN A 96 10.33 6.35 -0.17
N CYS A 97 9.39 6.21 -1.11
CA CYS A 97 8.21 5.38 -0.91
C CYS A 97 8.50 3.90 -1.23
N ASP A 98 7.73 3.01 -0.59
CA ASP A 98 7.88 1.55 -0.76
C ASP A 98 7.01 1.00 -1.90
N ALA A 99 5.92 1.68 -2.23
CA ALA A 99 4.99 1.35 -3.32
C ALA A 99 4.42 2.61 -3.96
N ILE A 100 3.74 2.44 -5.09
CA ILE A 100 3.15 3.53 -5.88
C ILE A 100 1.65 3.28 -6.07
N VAL A 101 0.85 4.31 -5.85
CA VAL A 101 -0.53 4.43 -6.33
C VAL A 101 -0.51 5.42 -7.50
N HIS A 102 -0.74 4.94 -8.70
CA HIS A 102 -0.76 5.74 -9.91
C HIS A 102 -2.20 6.11 -10.26
N ILE A 103 -2.59 7.37 -10.06
CA ILE A 103 -3.91 7.87 -10.39
C ILE A 103 -3.94 8.28 -11.86
N VAL A 104 -4.90 7.72 -12.59
CA VAL A 104 -5.11 7.91 -14.02
C VAL A 104 -6.50 8.50 -14.26
N ARG A 105 -6.58 9.59 -14.99
CA ARG A 105 -7.87 10.17 -15.37
C ARG A 105 -8.52 9.36 -16.49
N ALA A 106 -9.74 8.90 -16.24
CA ALA A 106 -10.56 8.17 -17.21
C ALA A 106 -12.02 8.67 -17.20
N PHE A 107 -12.22 9.98 -16.99
CA PHE A 107 -13.51 10.67 -17.03
C PHE A 107 -13.41 11.94 -17.87
N GLU A 108 -14.48 12.28 -18.58
CA GLU A 108 -14.64 13.54 -19.29
C GLU A 108 -15.22 14.60 -18.37
N SER A 109 -14.75 15.84 -18.49
CA SER A 109 -15.29 17.00 -17.79
C SER A 109 -14.97 18.26 -18.59
N ASP A 110 -15.99 19.05 -18.87
CA ASP A 110 -15.84 20.33 -19.56
C ASP A 110 -15.19 21.41 -18.67
N ASP A 111 -15.32 21.25 -17.35
CA ASP A 111 -14.81 22.22 -16.37
C ASP A 111 -13.34 21.99 -15.97
N ILE A 112 -12.78 20.83 -16.28
CA ILE A 112 -11.41 20.45 -15.89
C ILE A 112 -10.54 20.28 -17.13
N VAL A 113 -9.68 21.24 -17.39
CA VAL A 113 -8.74 21.18 -18.51
C VAL A 113 -7.74 20.05 -18.30
N HIS A 114 -7.64 19.13 -19.27
CA HIS A 114 -6.53 18.17 -19.30
C HIS A 114 -5.25 18.88 -19.79
N VAL A 115 -4.08 18.49 -19.25
CA VAL A 115 -2.79 19.12 -19.57
C VAL A 115 -2.52 19.13 -21.08
N GLU A 116 -3.03 18.13 -21.80
CA GLU A 116 -2.86 17.99 -23.26
C GLU A 116 -4.16 18.09 -24.06
N ASN A 117 -5.23 18.60 -23.46
CA ASN A 117 -6.56 18.81 -24.05
C ASN A 117 -7.26 17.54 -24.60
N ILE A 118 -6.72 16.36 -24.37
CA ILE A 118 -7.28 15.07 -24.79
C ILE A 118 -7.14 14.10 -23.62
N ILE A 119 -8.22 13.42 -23.27
CA ILE A 119 -8.23 12.37 -22.24
C ILE A 119 -7.78 11.07 -22.90
N ASP A 120 -6.60 10.60 -22.56
CA ASP A 120 -6.02 9.35 -23.04
C ASP A 120 -5.31 8.63 -21.88
N PRO A 121 -6.03 7.74 -21.16
CA PRO A 121 -5.48 7.01 -20.02
C PRO A 121 -4.20 6.24 -20.36
N LYS A 122 -4.09 5.67 -21.56
CA LYS A 122 -2.90 4.96 -21.99
C LYS A 122 -1.70 5.88 -22.09
N ARG A 123 -1.85 7.01 -22.75
CA ARG A 123 -0.78 8.00 -22.90
C ARG A 123 -0.36 8.58 -21.56
N ASP A 124 -1.30 8.82 -20.66
CA ASP A 124 -1.00 9.32 -19.30
C ASP A 124 -0.14 8.32 -18.51
N ILE A 125 -0.48 7.03 -18.60
CA ILE A 125 0.30 5.92 -18.01
C ILE A 125 1.69 5.87 -18.65
N ASP A 126 1.76 5.86 -19.99
CA ASP A 126 3.02 5.75 -20.73
C ASP A 126 3.95 6.94 -20.43
N THR A 127 3.40 8.14 -20.23
CA THR A 127 4.17 9.34 -19.88
C THR A 127 4.89 9.17 -18.53
N ILE A 128 4.18 8.76 -17.48
CA ILE A 128 4.79 8.58 -16.17
C ILE A 128 5.76 7.40 -16.18
N ASN A 129 5.38 6.28 -16.78
CA ASN A 129 6.26 5.10 -16.86
C ASN A 129 7.56 5.42 -17.60
N THR A 130 7.49 6.21 -18.69
CA THR A 130 8.67 6.64 -19.43
C THR A 130 9.62 7.45 -18.57
N GLU A 131 9.14 8.40 -17.77
CA GLU A 131 9.99 9.21 -16.89
C GLU A 131 10.64 8.36 -15.79
N LEU A 132 9.92 7.39 -15.21
CA LEU A 132 10.47 6.45 -14.23
C LEU A 132 11.54 5.55 -14.86
N ILE A 133 11.29 5.02 -16.05
CA ILE A 133 12.22 4.19 -16.81
C ILE A 133 13.51 4.97 -17.14
N LEU A 134 13.40 6.22 -17.59
CA LEU A 134 14.56 7.06 -17.89
C LEU A 134 15.42 7.33 -16.64
N ALA A 135 14.79 7.57 -15.48
CA ALA A 135 15.49 7.74 -14.22
C ALA A 135 16.22 6.46 -13.78
N ASP A 136 15.60 5.30 -13.97
CA ASP A 136 16.20 4.01 -13.65
C ASP A 136 17.35 3.66 -14.60
N LEU A 137 17.19 3.93 -15.88
CA LEU A 137 18.28 3.78 -16.86
C LEU A 137 19.53 4.58 -16.47
N GLN A 138 19.38 5.84 -16.07
CA GLN A 138 20.49 6.67 -15.62
C GLN A 138 21.19 6.07 -14.38
N THR A 139 20.39 5.51 -13.45
CA THR A 139 20.91 4.83 -12.26
C THR A 139 21.70 3.57 -12.64
N LEU A 140 21.12 2.72 -13.52
CA LEU A 140 21.77 1.50 -14.00
C LEU A 140 23.03 1.78 -14.81
N GLU A 141 23.04 2.76 -15.70
CA GLU A 141 24.22 3.12 -16.49
C GLU A 141 25.39 3.57 -15.59
N THR A 142 25.08 4.33 -14.55
CA THR A 142 26.08 4.73 -13.54
C THR A 142 26.65 3.50 -12.81
N ARG A 143 25.79 2.53 -12.43
CA ARG A 143 26.21 1.28 -11.77
C ARG A 143 27.03 0.39 -12.71
N LEU A 144 26.59 0.22 -13.96
CA LEU A 144 27.27 -0.55 -14.98
C LEU A 144 28.68 -0.01 -15.28
N ALA A 145 28.86 1.32 -15.33
CA ALA A 145 30.17 1.94 -15.52
C ALA A 145 31.15 1.61 -14.36
N ARG A 146 30.67 1.49 -13.12
CA ARG A 146 31.47 1.03 -11.97
C ARG A 146 31.78 -0.44 -12.06
N LEU A 147 30.77 -1.28 -12.31
CA LEU A 147 30.94 -2.73 -12.45
C LEU A 147 31.88 -3.12 -13.61
N ALA A 148 31.92 -2.34 -14.69
CA ALA A 148 32.86 -2.59 -15.80
C ALA A 148 34.33 -2.50 -15.38
N LYS A 149 34.65 -1.71 -14.35
CA LYS A 149 36.01 -1.63 -13.77
C LYS A 149 36.28 -2.82 -12.84
N GLU A 150 35.30 -3.17 -11.99
CA GLU A 150 35.40 -4.23 -10.99
C GLU A 150 35.42 -5.63 -11.65
N ALA A 151 34.64 -5.83 -12.72
CA ALA A 151 34.52 -7.11 -13.44
C ALA A 151 35.83 -7.62 -14.05
N LYS A 152 36.82 -6.73 -14.26
CA LYS A 152 38.15 -7.11 -14.77
C LYS A 152 38.90 -8.04 -13.83
N ALA A 153 38.65 -7.95 -12.53
CA ALA A 153 39.34 -8.72 -11.50
C ALA A 153 38.40 -9.62 -10.66
N ASN A 154 37.07 -9.46 -10.82
CA ASN A 154 36.09 -10.17 -9.99
C ASN A 154 35.00 -10.85 -10.85
N PRO A 155 35.01 -12.20 -10.96
CA PRO A 155 33.99 -12.93 -11.72
C PRO A 155 32.55 -12.71 -11.23
N LYS A 156 32.34 -12.50 -9.92
CA LYS A 156 31.01 -12.18 -9.37
C LYS A 156 30.49 -10.85 -9.90
N ALA A 157 31.34 -9.82 -9.92
CA ALA A 157 30.99 -8.51 -10.49
C ALA A 157 30.68 -8.61 -12.00
N SER A 158 31.37 -9.48 -12.73
CA SER A 158 31.07 -9.76 -14.14
C SER A 158 29.68 -10.37 -14.33
N ALA A 159 29.29 -11.35 -13.48
CA ALA A 159 27.97 -11.96 -13.55
C ALA A 159 26.85 -10.96 -13.26
N ILE A 160 26.98 -10.12 -12.21
CA ILE A 160 26.03 -9.06 -11.89
C ILE A 160 25.93 -8.05 -13.04
N LYS A 161 27.08 -7.62 -13.58
CA LYS A 161 27.12 -6.71 -14.73
C LYS A 161 26.28 -7.23 -15.91
N ASN A 162 26.46 -8.49 -16.28
CA ASN A 162 25.73 -9.10 -17.41
C ASN A 162 24.21 -9.12 -17.15
N ARG A 163 23.76 -9.41 -15.91
CA ARG A 163 22.33 -9.39 -15.57
C ARG A 163 21.77 -7.97 -15.62
N LEU A 164 22.50 -6.97 -15.10
CA LEU A 164 22.07 -5.57 -15.17
C LEU A 164 22.11 -5.00 -16.59
N GLU A 165 22.97 -5.47 -17.47
CA GLU A 165 22.94 -5.10 -18.89
C GLU A 165 21.64 -5.56 -19.58
N VAL A 166 21.20 -6.79 -19.29
CA VAL A 166 19.90 -7.30 -19.78
C VAL A 166 18.74 -6.45 -19.25
N LEU A 167 18.77 -6.05 -17.96
CA LEU A 167 17.74 -5.16 -17.41
C LEU A 167 17.75 -3.80 -18.12
N ALA A 168 18.90 -3.21 -18.36
CA ALA A 168 19.03 -1.95 -19.07
C ALA A 168 18.49 -2.03 -20.52
N GLU A 169 18.68 -3.15 -21.22
CA GLU A 169 18.11 -3.36 -22.55
C GLU A 169 16.57 -3.44 -22.50
N LYS A 170 16.00 -4.13 -21.51
CA LYS A 170 14.54 -4.20 -21.30
C LYS A 170 13.94 -2.82 -21.00
N LEU A 171 14.58 -2.04 -20.12
CA LEU A 171 14.16 -0.67 -19.85
C LEU A 171 14.25 0.22 -21.10
N ARG A 172 15.31 0.10 -21.92
CA ARG A 172 15.41 0.84 -23.21
C ARG A 172 14.31 0.45 -24.19
N ALA A 173 13.81 -0.79 -24.11
CA ALA A 173 12.66 -1.26 -24.88
C ALA A 173 11.31 -0.78 -24.27
N GLY A 174 11.31 -0.04 -23.17
CA GLY A 174 10.11 0.51 -22.54
C GLY A 174 9.43 -0.44 -21.54
N THR A 175 10.09 -1.53 -21.11
CA THR A 175 9.54 -2.48 -20.14
C THR A 175 9.98 -2.11 -18.73
N PRO A 176 9.07 -1.75 -17.79
CA PRO A 176 9.40 -1.50 -16.39
C PRO A 176 9.92 -2.76 -15.69
N ILE A 177 10.76 -2.59 -14.66
CA ILE A 177 11.40 -3.74 -13.96
C ILE A 177 10.37 -4.66 -13.30
N ASN A 178 9.31 -4.14 -12.74
CA ASN A 178 8.24 -4.93 -12.10
C ASN A 178 7.46 -5.84 -13.08
N GLU A 179 7.62 -5.64 -14.39
CA GLU A 179 7.07 -6.50 -15.44
C GLU A 179 8.09 -7.54 -15.97
N ILE A 180 9.35 -7.47 -15.51
CA ILE A 180 10.40 -8.38 -15.95
C ILE A 180 10.50 -9.57 -14.99
N SER A 181 10.26 -10.76 -15.48
CA SER A 181 10.43 -12.00 -14.70
C SER A 181 11.91 -12.36 -14.50
N GLY A 182 12.23 -12.98 -13.35
CA GLY A 182 13.56 -13.51 -13.07
C GLY A 182 14.62 -12.46 -12.67
N VAL A 183 14.20 -11.27 -12.26
CA VAL A 183 15.08 -10.27 -11.67
C VAL A 183 15.51 -10.75 -10.28
N ASP A 184 16.82 -10.80 -10.03
CA ASP A 184 17.35 -11.11 -8.71
C ASP A 184 17.25 -9.84 -7.83
N PRO A 185 16.47 -9.86 -6.73
CA PRO A 185 16.35 -8.69 -5.84
C PRO A 185 17.69 -8.20 -5.29
N ASP A 186 18.64 -9.10 -5.05
CA ASP A 186 19.94 -8.75 -4.49
C ASP A 186 20.80 -7.93 -5.46
N ASP A 187 20.58 -8.08 -6.77
CA ASP A 187 21.31 -7.32 -7.79
C ASP A 187 20.90 -5.84 -7.85
N ILE A 188 19.67 -5.52 -7.41
CA ILE A 188 19.06 -4.18 -7.53
C ILE A 188 18.73 -3.53 -6.19
N ALA A 189 18.91 -4.22 -5.06
CA ALA A 189 18.48 -3.76 -3.74
C ALA A 189 19.07 -2.38 -3.35
N ASP A 190 20.34 -2.16 -3.70
CA ASP A 190 21.07 -0.91 -3.40
C ASP A 190 20.79 0.23 -4.40
N LEU A 191 20.05 -0.04 -5.48
CA LEU A 191 19.80 0.92 -6.56
C LEU A 191 18.52 1.74 -6.37
N HIS A 192 17.61 1.28 -5.51
CA HIS A 192 16.32 1.91 -5.25
C HIS A 192 15.58 2.30 -6.54
N LEU A 193 15.48 1.33 -7.47
CA LEU A 193 14.88 1.56 -8.78
C LEU A 193 13.39 1.83 -8.65
N LEU A 194 12.92 2.82 -9.38
CA LEU A 194 11.55 3.32 -9.30
C LEU A 194 10.57 2.35 -9.91
N THR A 195 10.91 1.78 -11.07
CA THR A 195 10.08 0.81 -11.79
C THR A 195 10.12 -0.59 -11.21
N ALA A 196 10.98 -0.85 -10.21
CA ALA A 196 10.97 -2.09 -9.44
C ALA A 196 9.93 -2.08 -8.31
N LYS A 197 9.42 -0.89 -7.96
CA LYS A 197 8.41 -0.76 -6.90
C LYS A 197 7.08 -1.36 -7.34
N PRO A 198 6.36 -2.02 -6.42
CA PRO A 198 5.00 -2.46 -6.69
C PRO A 198 4.07 -1.27 -6.96
N VAL A 199 3.14 -1.43 -7.91
CA VAL A 199 2.23 -0.37 -8.35
C VAL A 199 0.77 -0.83 -8.38
N ILE A 200 -0.14 0.06 -7.96
CA ILE A 200 -1.58 -0.04 -8.20
C ILE A 200 -1.98 1.11 -9.11
N TYR A 201 -2.69 0.81 -10.18
CA TYR A 201 -3.33 1.83 -11.01
C TYR A 201 -4.73 2.11 -10.50
N VAL A 202 -5.02 3.38 -10.23
CA VAL A 202 -6.32 3.84 -9.79
C VAL A 202 -6.91 4.70 -10.90
N PHE A 203 -7.88 4.16 -11.61
CA PHE A 203 -8.62 4.89 -12.63
C PHE A 203 -9.69 5.75 -11.97
N ASN A 204 -9.52 7.07 -12.03
CA ASN A 204 -10.56 8.02 -11.65
C ASN A 204 -11.56 8.11 -12.80
N VAL A 205 -12.77 7.61 -12.57
CA VAL A 205 -13.83 7.42 -13.56
C VAL A 205 -15.08 8.23 -13.21
N ASN A 206 -16.00 8.37 -14.15
CA ASN A 206 -17.36 8.84 -13.87
C ASN A 206 -18.26 7.68 -13.39
N GLU A 207 -19.45 8.02 -12.92
CA GLU A 207 -20.44 7.08 -12.40
C GLU A 207 -20.86 6.02 -13.44
N GLU A 208 -21.00 6.42 -14.71
CA GLU A 208 -21.36 5.53 -15.81
C GLU A 208 -20.30 4.44 -16.04
N THR A 209 -19.02 4.83 -16.01
CA THR A 209 -17.91 3.88 -16.14
C THR A 209 -17.79 3.00 -14.92
N LEU A 210 -18.05 3.56 -13.72
CA LEU A 210 -18.02 2.80 -12.48
C LEU A 210 -19.04 1.66 -12.46
N ALA A 211 -20.24 1.88 -13.02
CA ALA A 211 -21.30 0.89 -13.16
C ALA A 211 -21.10 -0.09 -14.35
N SER A 212 -20.17 0.17 -15.28
CA SER A 212 -19.98 -0.62 -16.50
C SER A 212 -18.77 -1.54 -16.41
N GLU A 213 -18.99 -2.85 -16.33
CA GLU A 213 -17.88 -3.82 -16.28
C GLU A 213 -17.08 -3.86 -17.59
N ASP A 214 -17.73 -3.69 -18.76
CA ASP A 214 -17.05 -3.65 -20.05
C ASP A 214 -16.07 -2.46 -20.17
N LYS A 215 -16.48 -1.27 -19.68
CA LYS A 215 -15.62 -0.09 -19.65
C LYS A 215 -14.45 -0.29 -18.68
N LYS A 216 -14.71 -0.84 -17.49
CA LYS A 216 -13.66 -1.20 -16.51
C LYS A 216 -12.69 -2.22 -17.10
N GLN A 217 -13.18 -3.24 -17.80
CA GLN A 217 -12.32 -4.24 -18.43
C GLN A 217 -11.43 -3.64 -19.54
N SER A 218 -11.95 -2.71 -20.32
CA SER A 218 -11.16 -1.98 -21.33
C SER A 218 -9.99 -1.20 -20.68
N LEU A 219 -10.24 -0.58 -19.52
CA LEU A 219 -9.19 0.13 -18.78
C LEU A 219 -8.20 -0.85 -18.11
N ARG A 220 -8.65 -1.99 -17.55
CA ARG A 220 -7.76 -3.04 -17.02
C ARG A 220 -6.79 -3.56 -18.06
N ASN A 221 -7.22 -3.67 -19.32
CA ASN A 221 -6.38 -4.15 -20.41
C ASN A 221 -5.21 -3.20 -20.73
N LEU A 222 -5.22 -1.95 -20.25
CA LEU A 222 -4.09 -1.03 -20.38
C LEU A 222 -2.93 -1.39 -19.44
N VAL A 223 -3.22 -2.10 -18.34
CA VAL A 223 -2.26 -2.46 -17.27
C VAL A 223 -2.42 -3.92 -16.85
N PRO A 224 -2.29 -4.89 -17.79
CA PRO A 224 -2.66 -6.28 -17.55
C PRO A 224 -1.79 -6.99 -16.50
N TYR A 225 -0.63 -6.44 -16.17
CA TYR A 225 0.32 -7.01 -15.21
C TYR A 225 0.23 -6.38 -13.81
N ALA A 226 -0.64 -5.39 -13.63
CA ALA A 226 -0.76 -4.66 -12.39
C ALA A 226 -2.21 -4.71 -11.84
N ARG A 227 -2.32 -4.58 -10.51
CA ARG A 227 -3.64 -4.40 -9.88
C ARG A 227 -4.22 -3.06 -10.29
N SER A 228 -5.50 -3.05 -10.68
CA SER A 228 -6.25 -1.84 -11.02
C SER A 228 -7.49 -1.69 -10.16
N LEU A 229 -7.81 -0.45 -9.80
CA LEU A 229 -9.00 -0.04 -9.07
C LEU A 229 -9.72 1.06 -9.83
N PHE A 230 -11.02 1.20 -9.57
CA PHE A 230 -11.87 2.21 -10.17
C PHE A 230 -12.51 3.04 -9.06
N ILE A 231 -12.29 4.35 -9.09
CA ILE A 231 -12.79 5.29 -8.09
C ILE A 231 -13.49 6.43 -8.82
N CYS A 232 -14.66 6.81 -8.37
CA CYS A 232 -15.31 8.04 -8.79
C CYS A 232 -15.09 9.08 -7.69
N ALA A 233 -14.17 10.04 -7.89
CA ALA A 233 -13.84 11.04 -6.89
C ALA A 233 -15.05 11.89 -6.48
N LYS A 234 -16.02 12.08 -7.37
CA LYS A 234 -17.27 12.77 -7.07
C LYS A 234 -18.14 11.96 -6.10
N LEU A 235 -18.30 10.65 -6.34
CA LEU A 235 -19.02 9.75 -5.44
C LEU A 235 -18.34 9.70 -4.05
N GLU A 236 -17.02 9.65 -3.99
CA GLU A 236 -16.27 9.67 -2.74
C GLU A 236 -16.51 10.97 -1.94
N ASP A 237 -16.68 12.09 -2.61
CA ASP A 237 -17.02 13.37 -1.93
C ASP A 237 -18.49 13.41 -1.49
N GLU A 238 -19.41 12.83 -2.26
CA GLU A 238 -20.83 12.72 -1.90
C GLU A 238 -21.06 11.81 -0.67
N ILE A 239 -20.30 10.73 -0.55
CA ILE A 239 -20.39 9.80 0.61
C ILE A 239 -19.88 10.47 1.90
N LYS A 240 -19.03 11.47 1.74
CA LYS A 240 -18.40 12.14 2.87
C LYS A 240 -19.43 12.80 3.79
N GLY A 241 -19.45 12.36 5.03
CA GLY A 241 -20.36 12.87 6.04
C GLY A 241 -21.74 12.20 6.07
N LEU A 242 -22.02 11.23 5.19
CA LEU A 242 -23.18 10.38 5.30
C LEU A 242 -23.02 9.38 6.47
N ASN A 243 -24.15 8.99 7.05
CA ASN A 243 -24.13 7.87 7.99
C ASN A 243 -23.92 6.53 7.26
N PRO A 244 -23.53 5.43 7.94
CA PRO A 244 -23.24 4.14 7.29
C PRO A 244 -24.41 3.55 6.48
N SER A 245 -25.65 3.79 6.88
CA SER A 245 -26.83 3.30 6.17
C SER A 245 -27.02 4.00 4.83
N ASP A 246 -26.95 5.35 4.85
CA ASP A 246 -27.12 6.18 3.66
C ASP A 246 -25.94 5.97 2.69
N THR A 247 -24.72 5.78 3.22
CA THR A 247 -23.54 5.41 2.42
C THR A 247 -23.78 4.10 1.68
N LEU A 248 -24.27 3.08 2.38
CA LEU A 248 -24.53 1.77 1.77
C LEU A 248 -25.61 1.87 0.68
N GLU A 249 -26.69 2.59 0.93
CA GLU A 249 -27.78 2.81 -0.04
C GLU A 249 -27.26 3.51 -1.31
N LEU A 250 -26.43 4.56 -1.13
CA LEU A 250 -25.84 5.29 -2.25
C LEU A 250 -24.90 4.39 -3.07
N LEU A 251 -24.02 3.63 -2.42
CA LEU A 251 -23.11 2.69 -3.11
C LEU A 251 -23.88 1.61 -3.87
N GLN A 252 -24.93 1.07 -3.28
CA GLN A 252 -25.80 0.07 -3.92
C GLN A 252 -26.51 0.64 -5.16
N SER A 253 -26.88 1.92 -5.17
CA SER A 253 -27.49 2.56 -6.33
C SER A 253 -26.58 2.60 -7.57
N TYR A 254 -25.26 2.53 -7.36
CA TYR A 254 -24.24 2.45 -8.40
C TYR A 254 -23.67 1.03 -8.61
N ASP A 255 -24.26 0.01 -7.98
CA ASP A 255 -23.77 -1.38 -8.00
C ASP A 255 -22.31 -1.51 -7.52
N VAL A 256 -21.94 -0.70 -6.54
CA VAL A 256 -20.60 -0.67 -5.94
C VAL A 256 -20.67 -1.30 -4.53
N PRO A 257 -19.92 -2.36 -4.26
CA PRO A 257 -20.00 -3.08 -2.98
C PRO A 257 -19.38 -2.30 -1.80
N GLU A 258 -18.42 -1.41 -2.07
CA GLU A 258 -17.66 -0.69 -1.05
C GLU A 258 -17.05 0.59 -1.64
N ALA A 259 -16.90 1.63 -0.82
CA ALA A 259 -16.25 2.87 -1.22
C ALA A 259 -14.86 2.64 -1.83
N GLY A 260 -14.55 3.32 -2.93
CA GLY A 260 -13.31 3.15 -3.66
C GLY A 260 -12.07 3.50 -2.85
N LEU A 261 -12.17 4.51 -1.98
CA LEU A 261 -11.08 4.86 -1.05
C LEU A 261 -10.79 3.71 -0.06
N THR A 262 -11.81 3.03 0.45
CA THR A 262 -11.64 1.86 1.32
C THR A 262 -10.96 0.72 0.57
N GLN A 263 -11.36 0.45 -0.67
CA GLN A 263 -10.70 -0.54 -1.52
C GLN A 263 -9.23 -0.16 -1.76
N MET A 264 -8.93 1.12 -2.01
CA MET A 264 -7.57 1.60 -2.25
C MET A 264 -6.69 1.44 -1.01
N ILE A 265 -7.19 1.75 0.19
CA ILE A 265 -6.44 1.58 1.45
C ILE A 265 -6.08 0.11 1.66
N ARG A 266 -7.04 -0.81 1.51
CA ARG A 266 -6.80 -2.24 1.65
C ARG A 266 -5.83 -2.77 0.60
N ALA A 267 -6.04 -2.40 -0.67
CA ALA A 267 -5.17 -2.81 -1.76
C ALA A 267 -3.73 -2.32 -1.58
N ALA A 268 -3.57 -1.11 -1.08
CA ALA A 268 -2.28 -0.51 -0.77
C ALA A 268 -1.57 -1.24 0.38
N TYR A 269 -2.32 -1.62 1.42
CA TYR A 269 -1.82 -2.39 2.56
C TYR A 269 -1.33 -3.78 2.11
N ASP A 270 -2.13 -4.47 1.30
CA ASP A 270 -1.77 -5.78 0.72
C ASP A 270 -0.54 -5.68 -0.19
N LEU A 271 -0.47 -4.62 -1.03
CA LEU A 271 0.64 -4.39 -1.96
C LEU A 271 1.98 -4.27 -1.26
N LEU A 272 1.99 -3.70 -0.06
CA LEU A 272 3.17 -3.61 0.79
C LEU A 272 3.55 -4.95 1.45
N GLY A 273 2.82 -6.04 1.18
CA GLY A 273 3.02 -7.33 1.83
C GLY A 273 2.73 -7.29 3.32
N LEU A 274 1.82 -6.41 3.74
CA LEU A 274 1.42 -6.24 5.13
C LEU A 274 0.20 -7.11 5.46
N GLN A 275 0.10 -7.45 6.72
CA GLN A 275 -1.08 -8.03 7.36
C GLN A 275 -1.19 -7.55 8.79
N SER A 276 -2.37 -7.72 9.38
CA SER A 276 -2.60 -7.40 10.79
C SER A 276 -2.97 -8.65 11.57
N TYR A 277 -2.45 -8.77 12.78
CA TYR A 277 -3.04 -9.61 13.81
C TYR A 277 -3.72 -8.72 14.85
N LEU A 278 -4.60 -9.30 15.67
CA LEU A 278 -5.42 -8.56 16.62
C LEU A 278 -5.02 -8.90 18.06
N THR A 279 -5.11 -7.91 18.94
CA THR A 279 -5.13 -8.09 20.38
C THR A 279 -6.41 -7.50 20.93
N ALA A 280 -7.04 -8.18 21.89
CA ALA A 280 -8.31 -7.76 22.46
C ALA A 280 -8.28 -7.83 23.99
N GLY A 281 -8.76 -6.77 24.63
CA GLY A 281 -8.88 -6.65 26.06
C GLY A 281 -9.74 -5.47 26.50
N PRO A 282 -10.05 -5.33 27.81
CA PRO A 282 -10.91 -4.26 28.29
C PRO A 282 -10.35 -2.84 28.07
N LYS A 283 -9.03 -2.68 28.08
CA LYS A 283 -8.40 -1.37 27.87
C LYS A 283 -8.39 -0.96 26.41
N GLU A 284 -8.07 -1.89 25.51
CA GLU A 284 -8.00 -1.64 24.08
C GLU A 284 -8.21 -2.90 23.26
N VAL A 285 -8.74 -2.71 22.07
CA VAL A 285 -8.68 -3.65 20.95
C VAL A 285 -7.85 -3.00 19.87
N ARG A 286 -6.86 -3.76 19.35
CA ARG A 286 -5.89 -3.19 18.42
C ARG A 286 -5.50 -4.15 17.31
N ALA A 287 -5.38 -3.61 16.09
CA ALA A 287 -4.75 -4.26 14.96
C ALA A 287 -3.26 -3.86 14.88
N TRP A 288 -2.40 -4.84 14.83
CA TRP A 288 -0.94 -4.66 14.77
C TRP A 288 -0.44 -5.00 13.37
N THR A 289 0.21 -4.05 12.72
CA THR A 289 0.78 -4.25 11.39
C THR A 289 2.06 -5.06 11.46
N ILE A 290 2.13 -6.13 10.66
CA ILE A 290 3.31 -6.97 10.45
C ILE A 290 3.46 -7.29 8.96
N HIS A 291 4.64 -7.77 8.55
CA HIS A 291 4.79 -8.35 7.22
C HIS A 291 4.17 -9.75 7.17
N GLN A 292 3.62 -10.08 6.01
CA GLN A 292 3.16 -11.44 5.71
C GLN A 292 4.31 -12.44 5.90
N GLY A 293 4.01 -13.60 6.49
CA GLY A 293 5.01 -14.63 6.76
C GLY A 293 5.84 -14.43 8.04
N TRP A 294 5.63 -13.34 8.79
CA TRP A 294 6.32 -13.17 10.08
C TRP A 294 5.88 -14.18 11.10
N THR A 295 6.86 -14.60 11.92
CA THR A 295 6.65 -15.53 13.04
C THR A 295 6.15 -14.81 14.29
N ALA A 296 5.59 -15.56 15.24
CA ALA A 296 5.04 -15.02 16.48
C ALA A 296 6.05 -14.17 17.29
N PRO A 297 7.34 -14.51 17.43
CA PRO A 297 8.32 -13.62 18.07
C PRO A 297 8.50 -12.28 17.36
N GLN A 298 8.60 -12.28 16.01
CA GLN A 298 8.71 -11.06 15.22
C GLN A 298 7.47 -10.18 15.40
N ALA A 299 6.29 -10.78 15.37
CA ALA A 299 5.02 -10.10 15.63
C ALA A 299 4.95 -9.51 17.04
N ALA A 300 5.39 -10.23 18.06
CA ALA A 300 5.49 -9.74 19.43
C ALA A 300 6.42 -8.53 19.54
N GLY A 301 7.49 -8.52 18.75
CA GLY A 301 8.46 -7.42 18.66
C GLY A 301 7.88 -6.08 18.25
N VAL A 302 6.77 -6.08 17.49
CA VAL A 302 6.07 -4.84 17.10
C VAL A 302 5.39 -4.17 18.30
N ILE A 303 4.97 -4.94 19.29
CA ILE A 303 4.41 -4.40 20.53
C ILE A 303 5.54 -3.78 21.37
N HIS A 304 6.60 -4.54 21.60
CA HIS A 304 7.81 -4.09 22.29
C HIS A 304 8.98 -5.05 22.00
N THR A 305 10.19 -4.53 21.86
CA THR A 305 11.40 -5.31 21.59
C THR A 305 11.68 -6.39 22.65
N ASP A 306 11.29 -6.14 23.91
CA ASP A 306 11.44 -7.12 24.99
C ASP A 306 10.49 -8.33 24.83
N PHE A 307 9.36 -8.16 24.15
CA PHE A 307 8.43 -9.25 23.86
C PHE A 307 9.03 -10.22 22.85
N GLU A 308 9.76 -9.72 21.86
CA GLU A 308 10.49 -10.56 20.91
C GLU A 308 11.63 -11.33 21.60
N LYS A 309 12.47 -10.62 22.36
CA LYS A 309 13.63 -11.20 23.06
C LYS A 309 13.22 -12.21 24.13
N GLY A 310 12.19 -11.87 24.89
CA GLY A 310 11.67 -12.68 25.98
C GLY A 310 10.55 -13.64 25.58
N PHE A 311 10.26 -13.82 24.30
CA PHE A 311 9.14 -14.62 23.81
C PHE A 311 9.15 -16.05 24.37
N ILE A 312 8.02 -16.46 24.95
CA ILE A 312 7.80 -17.82 25.48
C ILE A 312 6.81 -18.56 24.56
N ALA A 313 5.62 -17.99 24.38
CA ALA A 313 4.54 -18.58 23.59
C ALA A 313 3.53 -17.50 23.17
N ALA A 314 2.72 -17.82 22.16
CA ALA A 314 1.53 -17.06 21.79
C ALA A 314 0.28 -17.89 22.08
N GLN A 315 -0.68 -17.33 22.81
CA GLN A 315 -2.03 -17.89 22.89
C GLN A 315 -2.81 -17.31 21.71
N VAL A 316 -3.22 -18.16 20.79
CA VAL A 316 -3.84 -17.77 19.53
C VAL A 316 -5.22 -18.36 19.42
N VAL A 317 -6.19 -17.55 19.06
CA VAL A 317 -7.53 -17.98 18.66
C VAL A 317 -7.89 -17.33 17.34
N ASN A 318 -8.50 -18.07 16.42
CA ASN A 318 -9.04 -17.50 15.20
C ASN A 318 -10.22 -16.57 15.53
N TYR A 319 -10.32 -15.44 14.85
CA TYR A 319 -11.36 -14.44 15.07
C TYR A 319 -12.77 -15.03 14.99
N ASP A 320 -13.07 -15.80 13.94
CA ASP A 320 -14.41 -16.39 13.75
C ASP A 320 -14.74 -17.40 14.86
N ASP A 321 -13.78 -18.23 15.27
CA ASP A 321 -13.94 -19.16 16.39
C ASP A 321 -14.21 -18.41 17.72
N LEU A 322 -13.53 -17.28 17.95
CA LEU A 322 -13.73 -16.45 19.13
C LEU A 322 -15.11 -15.80 19.16
N VAL A 323 -15.54 -15.24 18.01
CA VAL A 323 -16.87 -14.63 17.86
C VAL A 323 -17.97 -15.67 18.02
N ALA A 324 -17.83 -16.84 17.40
CA ALA A 324 -18.79 -17.94 17.54
C ALA A 324 -18.92 -18.45 18.98
N ALA A 325 -17.81 -18.47 19.73
CA ALA A 325 -17.82 -18.86 21.16
C ALA A 325 -18.43 -17.78 22.08
N GLY A 326 -18.50 -16.53 21.63
CA GLY A 326 -19.06 -15.39 22.36
C GLY A 326 -18.22 -14.87 23.52
N SER A 327 -17.16 -15.58 23.92
CA SER A 327 -16.19 -15.13 24.92
C SER A 327 -14.90 -15.94 24.86
N GLU A 328 -13.79 -15.37 25.37
CA GLU A 328 -12.53 -16.09 25.49
C GLU A 328 -12.65 -17.32 26.39
N ALA A 329 -13.41 -17.25 27.49
CA ALA A 329 -13.62 -18.37 28.40
C ALA A 329 -14.30 -19.56 27.69
N ASN A 330 -15.32 -19.28 26.89
CA ASN A 330 -16.01 -20.31 26.10
C ASN A 330 -15.11 -20.88 25.00
N ALA A 331 -14.35 -20.02 24.27
CA ALA A 331 -13.39 -20.45 23.28
C ALA A 331 -12.31 -21.37 23.88
N ARG A 332 -11.85 -21.07 25.09
CA ARG A 332 -10.90 -21.89 25.85
C ARG A 332 -11.52 -23.23 26.26
N ALA A 333 -12.74 -23.23 26.77
CA ALA A 333 -13.47 -24.44 27.13
C ALA A 333 -13.75 -25.33 25.91
N ALA A 334 -13.98 -24.74 24.74
CA ALA A 334 -14.16 -25.43 23.47
C ALA A 334 -12.85 -25.89 22.81
N GLY A 335 -11.68 -25.66 23.44
CA GLY A 335 -10.36 -26.03 22.90
C GLY A 335 -9.92 -25.24 21.67
N LYS A 336 -10.50 -24.05 21.44
CA LYS A 336 -10.23 -23.19 20.26
C LYS A 336 -8.98 -22.32 20.46
N ILE A 337 -8.54 -22.11 21.70
CA ILE A 337 -7.32 -21.37 21.99
C ILE A 337 -6.12 -22.32 21.92
N ARG A 338 -5.21 -22.03 21.00
CA ARG A 338 -3.99 -22.80 20.78
C ARG A 338 -2.82 -22.11 21.48
N THR A 339 -1.84 -22.90 21.89
CA THR A 339 -0.56 -22.37 22.37
C THR A 339 0.50 -22.62 21.30
N GLU A 340 0.99 -21.56 20.71
CA GLU A 340 1.90 -21.60 19.59
C GLU A 340 3.32 -21.17 19.99
N GLY A 341 4.32 -21.80 19.36
CA GLY A 341 5.74 -21.58 19.65
C GLY A 341 6.40 -20.57 18.69
N LYS A 342 7.74 -20.53 18.79
CA LYS A 342 8.56 -19.54 18.04
C LYS A 342 8.49 -19.65 16.52
N THR A 343 8.12 -20.80 15.97
CA THR A 343 8.06 -21.06 14.53
C THR A 343 6.68 -20.81 13.93
N TYR A 344 5.71 -20.46 14.77
CA TYR A 344 4.35 -20.18 14.29
C TYR A 344 4.34 -18.93 13.39
N VAL A 345 3.84 -19.09 12.17
CA VAL A 345 3.64 -18.00 11.22
C VAL A 345 2.27 -17.38 11.45
N MET A 346 2.26 -16.10 11.78
CA MET A 346 1.05 -15.34 12.09
C MET A 346 0.06 -15.30 10.92
N GLN A 347 -1.22 -15.45 11.25
CA GLN A 347 -2.32 -15.37 10.28
C GLN A 347 -3.11 -14.06 10.45
N PRO A 348 -3.77 -13.56 9.38
CA PRO A 348 -4.54 -12.31 9.45
C PRO A 348 -5.69 -12.32 10.46
N ASP A 349 -6.26 -13.51 10.72
CA ASP A 349 -7.42 -13.67 11.61
C ASP A 349 -7.04 -14.08 13.04
N ASP A 350 -5.75 -14.02 13.36
CA ASP A 350 -5.28 -14.36 14.71
C ASP A 350 -5.63 -13.24 15.71
N VAL A 351 -6.33 -13.61 16.77
CA VAL A 351 -6.48 -12.83 18.00
C VAL A 351 -5.51 -13.43 19.01
N VAL A 352 -4.56 -12.61 19.53
CA VAL A 352 -3.35 -13.13 20.18
C VAL A 352 -3.09 -12.48 21.53
N GLU A 353 -2.66 -13.31 22.49
CA GLU A 353 -2.02 -12.90 23.73
C GLU A 353 -0.60 -13.48 23.79
N PHE A 354 0.43 -12.61 23.83
CA PHE A 354 1.81 -13.05 23.93
C PHE A 354 2.23 -13.27 25.39
N ARG A 355 2.92 -14.39 25.62
CA ARG A 355 3.60 -14.69 26.89
C ARG A 355 5.09 -14.48 26.70
N PHE A 356 5.67 -13.68 27.58
CA PHE A 356 7.07 -13.33 27.52
C PHE A 356 7.66 -13.20 28.91
N ASN A 357 8.97 -13.34 29.02
CA ASN A 357 9.72 -13.13 30.25
C ASN A 357 10.64 -11.93 30.07
N VAL A 358 10.51 -10.93 30.94
CA VAL A 358 11.44 -9.79 30.99
C VAL A 358 12.61 -10.20 31.81
N SER A 359 13.74 -10.59 31.18
CA SER A 359 15.01 -10.75 31.90
C SER A 359 15.39 -9.36 32.43
N LYS A 360 15.47 -9.29 33.76
CA LYS A 360 16.00 -8.10 34.45
C LYS A 360 17.45 -7.89 34.12
#